data_c9826faf8231273a85c55b1bd6bc257b
#
_entry.id   c9826faf8231273a85c55b1bd6bc257b
#
_cell.length_a   1.000
_cell.length_b   1.000
_cell.length_c   1.000
_cell.angle_alpha   90.00
_cell.angle_beta   90.00
_cell.angle_gamma   90.00
#
_symmetry.space_group_name_H-M   'P 1'
#
loop_
_entity.id
_entity.type
_entity.pdbx_description
1 polymer ?
#
loop_
_entity_poly.entity_id
_entity_poly.type
_entity_poly.pdbx_seq_one_letter_code
_entity_poly.pdbx_strand_id
1 'polypeptide(L)'
;MKTVNTKFQFVLFTLLACYISNAQISGNQVYGNNEQNYRSNENGKTISINNNTLSVSISILMNTKADGFVMTLGLNEEAETVKKCNAKINSRIDGFLNDIKALGIKKEAYYIDFIAQTKIYDFEVNGTNANQIEKGFEIKKNIIISTRNISYLEKIITMASEYEIHDIIKVDYFNENANDIHYNLFDEALKMAEIKKDKYLKSFRKRVIGTPDANEVFEVYFPKNQYKVYQAYETAEIETNYNRVYMSYMKKLARKNKSFYYDGVSTAGFDKVINPNQTEVGIQYTMTLTVSYKIDTSI
;
A
#
# COMPACT_ATOMS: atom_id res chain seq x y z
N MET A 1 -27.30 45.07 -41.13
CA MET A 1 -26.28 44.34 -40.34
C MET A 1 -26.49 44.69 -38.88
N LYS A 2 -26.97 43.74 -38.07
CA LYS A 2 -27.15 43.98 -36.61
C LYS A 2 -25.79 43.80 -35.93
N THR A 3 -25.28 44.86 -35.32
CA THR A 3 -24.07 44.82 -34.49
C THR A 3 -24.37 43.99 -33.24
N VAL A 4 -23.75 42.82 -33.17
CA VAL A 4 -23.77 41.96 -31.97
C VAL A 4 -23.04 42.65 -30.85
N ASN A 5 -23.69 42.82 -29.72
CA ASN A 5 -23.25 43.63 -28.59
C ASN A 5 -21.98 42.98 -27.97
N THR A 6 -20.83 43.62 -28.13
CA THR A 6 -19.49 43.17 -27.70
C THR A 6 -19.44 42.83 -26.21
N LYS A 7 -20.28 43.45 -25.38
CA LYS A 7 -20.41 43.15 -23.95
C LYS A 7 -21.03 41.77 -23.70
N PHE A 8 -21.96 41.32 -24.55
CA PHE A 8 -22.57 40.00 -24.42
C PHE A 8 -21.60 38.88 -24.83
N GLN A 9 -20.75 39.09 -25.81
CA GLN A 9 -19.68 38.16 -26.19
C GLN A 9 -18.62 38.02 -25.11
N PHE A 10 -18.28 39.09 -24.40
CA PHE A 10 -17.31 39.05 -23.31
C PHE A 10 -17.82 38.27 -22.08
N VAL A 11 -19.12 38.45 -21.74
CA VAL A 11 -19.77 37.70 -20.64
C VAL A 11 -19.89 36.22 -20.98
N LEU A 12 -20.20 35.88 -22.24
CA LEU A 12 -20.29 34.50 -22.68
C LEU A 12 -18.92 33.80 -22.69
N PHE A 13 -17.86 34.53 -23.03
CA PHE A 13 -16.49 34.03 -23.00
C PHE A 13 -15.97 33.80 -21.58
N THR A 14 -16.32 34.68 -20.64
CA THR A 14 -15.96 34.51 -19.20
C THR A 14 -16.75 33.36 -18.57
N LEU A 15 -17.99 33.13 -18.95
CA LEU A 15 -18.76 31.96 -18.49
C LEU A 15 -18.24 30.63 -19.05
N LEU A 16 -17.74 30.60 -20.29
CA LEU A 16 -17.12 29.41 -20.87
C LEU A 16 -15.75 29.09 -20.23
N ALA A 17 -14.99 30.11 -19.78
CA ALA A 17 -13.69 29.93 -19.14
C ALA A 17 -13.82 29.28 -17.74
N CYS A 18 -14.96 29.42 -17.06
CA CYS A 18 -15.21 28.80 -15.75
C CYS A 18 -15.43 27.27 -15.83
N TYR A 19 -15.70 26.70 -17.03
CA TYR A 19 -15.90 25.25 -17.16
C TYR A 19 -14.61 24.46 -17.41
N ILE A 20 -13.45 25.10 -17.54
CA ILE A 20 -12.17 24.42 -17.75
C ILE A 20 -11.29 24.40 -16.49
N SER A 21 -11.81 24.78 -15.34
CA SER A 21 -11.11 24.58 -14.07
C SER A 21 -11.23 23.11 -13.67
N ASN A 22 -10.31 22.28 -14.20
CA ASN A 22 -9.99 21.04 -13.52
C ASN A 22 -9.50 21.42 -12.13
N ALA A 23 -10.34 21.20 -11.12
CA ALA A 23 -9.93 21.39 -9.74
C ALA A 23 -8.69 20.53 -9.50
N GLN A 24 -7.59 21.16 -9.09
CA GLN A 24 -6.39 20.45 -8.66
C GLN A 24 -6.81 19.52 -7.52
N ILE A 25 -6.76 18.20 -7.78
CA ILE A 25 -7.20 17.18 -6.85
C ILE A 25 -6.26 17.07 -5.66
N SER A 26 -5.02 17.58 -5.78
CA SER A 26 -4.07 17.60 -4.66
C SER A 26 -2.98 18.65 -4.89
N GLY A 27 -2.79 19.52 -3.91
CA GLY A 27 -1.88 20.67 -3.90
C GLY A 27 -0.52 20.46 -4.61
N ASN A 28 0.57 20.26 -3.88
CA ASN A 28 1.93 20.22 -4.41
C ASN A 28 2.40 18.83 -4.88
N GLN A 29 1.51 17.92 -5.22
CA GLN A 29 1.88 16.59 -5.66
C GLN A 29 2.49 16.63 -7.06
N VAL A 30 3.76 16.24 -7.17
CA VAL A 30 4.40 15.99 -8.47
C VAL A 30 4.26 14.50 -8.77
N TYR A 31 3.46 14.18 -9.77
CA TYR A 31 3.31 12.82 -10.27
C TYR A 31 4.61 12.44 -10.99
N GLY A 32 5.41 11.58 -10.37
CA GLY A 32 6.55 10.97 -11.04
C GLY A 32 6.08 9.93 -12.05
N ASN A 33 6.78 9.78 -13.16
CA ASN A 33 6.48 8.82 -14.24
C ASN A 33 6.64 7.33 -13.87
N ASN A 34 6.62 6.98 -12.60
CA ASN A 34 6.45 5.61 -12.15
C ASN A 34 4.96 5.31 -11.99
N GLU A 35 4.22 5.42 -13.09
CA GLU A 35 3.01 4.66 -13.26
C GLU A 35 3.37 3.17 -13.26
N GLN A 36 3.46 2.56 -12.07
CA GLN A 36 2.97 1.21 -12.01
C GLN A 36 1.49 1.36 -12.41
N ASN A 37 1.19 0.90 -13.60
CA ASN A 37 -0.18 0.72 -14.08
C ASN A 37 -0.91 -0.17 -13.07
N TYR A 38 -1.36 0.44 -11.96
CA TYR A 38 -2.55 -0.07 -11.33
C TYR A 38 -3.59 0.05 -12.45
N ARG A 39 -3.91 -1.09 -13.04
CA ARG A 39 -5.13 -1.20 -13.80
C ARG A 39 -6.16 -0.53 -12.89
N SER A 40 -6.54 0.69 -13.23
CA SER A 40 -7.86 1.13 -12.89
C SER A 40 -8.70 -0.04 -13.36
N ASN A 41 -9.19 -0.84 -12.43
CA ASN A 41 -10.23 -1.76 -12.76
C ASN A 41 -11.33 -0.85 -13.28
N GLU A 42 -11.29 -0.58 -14.59
CA GLU A 42 -12.46 -0.18 -15.34
C GLU A 42 -13.40 -1.39 -15.32
N ASN A 43 -13.66 -1.91 -14.12
CA ASN A 43 -14.78 -2.77 -13.84
C ASN A 43 -16.02 -1.89 -13.94
N GLY A 44 -16.26 -1.46 -15.16
CA GLY A 44 -17.54 -0.86 -15.50
C GLY A 44 -18.61 -1.82 -15.02
N LYS A 45 -19.62 -1.29 -14.32
CA LYS A 45 -20.81 -2.02 -13.89
C LYS A 45 -21.36 -2.81 -15.07
N THR A 46 -20.98 -4.07 -15.19
CA THR A 46 -21.24 -4.82 -16.43
C THR A 46 -22.50 -5.64 -16.28
N ILE A 47 -23.49 -5.26 -17.07
CA ILE A 47 -24.66 -6.11 -17.32
C ILE A 47 -24.73 -6.30 -18.83
N SER A 48 -24.80 -7.54 -19.26
CA SER A 48 -24.98 -7.91 -20.65
C SER A 48 -26.25 -8.75 -20.77
N ILE A 49 -27.15 -8.38 -21.67
CA ILE A 49 -28.31 -9.16 -21.99
C ILE A 49 -28.38 -9.36 -23.52
N ASN A 50 -28.52 -10.58 -23.95
CA ASN A 50 -28.75 -10.94 -25.33
C ASN A 50 -30.01 -11.83 -25.44
N ASN A 51 -30.22 -12.48 -26.57
CA ASN A 51 -31.41 -13.31 -26.78
C ASN A 51 -31.51 -14.48 -25.78
N ASN A 52 -30.40 -15.09 -25.40
CA ASN A 52 -30.36 -16.35 -24.66
C ASN A 52 -29.65 -16.27 -23.29
N THR A 53 -28.98 -15.15 -22.99
CA THR A 53 -28.16 -15.01 -21.75
C THR A 53 -28.31 -13.62 -21.18
N LEU A 54 -28.46 -13.55 -19.85
CA LEU A 54 -28.26 -12.38 -19.02
C LEU A 54 -27.02 -12.64 -18.15
N SER A 55 -26.01 -11.82 -18.30
CA SER A 55 -24.82 -11.84 -17.44
C SER A 55 -24.80 -10.59 -16.57
N VAL A 56 -24.67 -10.78 -15.25
CA VAL A 56 -24.65 -9.72 -14.25
C VAL A 56 -23.34 -9.80 -13.49
N SER A 57 -22.53 -8.76 -13.57
CA SER A 57 -21.31 -8.65 -12.78
C SER A 57 -21.48 -7.62 -11.68
N ILE A 58 -21.09 -7.98 -10.46
CA ILE A 58 -21.12 -7.15 -9.25
C ILE A 58 -19.72 -7.06 -8.71
N SER A 59 -19.24 -5.84 -8.47
CA SER A 59 -17.95 -5.58 -7.85
C SER A 59 -18.14 -4.83 -6.53
N ILE A 60 -17.57 -5.38 -5.45
CA ILE A 60 -17.64 -4.81 -4.11
C ILE A 60 -16.22 -4.58 -3.60
N LEU A 61 -15.99 -3.42 -3.00
CA LEU A 61 -14.79 -3.09 -2.23
C LEU A 61 -15.16 -3.00 -0.74
N MET A 62 -14.35 -3.59 0.12
CA MET A 62 -14.49 -3.46 1.57
C MET A 62 -13.18 -2.96 2.17
N ASN A 63 -13.25 -1.86 2.91
CA ASN A 63 -12.16 -1.38 3.75
C ASN A 63 -12.32 -1.95 5.16
N THR A 64 -11.24 -2.53 5.72
CA THR A 64 -11.27 -3.21 7.01
C THR A 64 -10.06 -2.80 7.84
N LYS A 65 -10.29 -2.49 9.12
CA LYS A 65 -9.19 -2.37 10.08
C LYS A 65 -8.50 -3.72 10.23
N ALA A 66 -7.19 -3.69 10.47
CA ALA A 66 -6.48 -4.91 10.80
C ALA A 66 -6.80 -5.37 12.23
N ASP A 67 -6.91 -6.68 12.45
CA ASP A 67 -7.05 -7.27 13.78
C ASP A 67 -5.72 -7.35 14.50
N GLY A 68 -4.62 -7.30 13.74
CA GLY A 68 -3.29 -7.30 14.30
C GLY A 68 -2.19 -7.00 13.29
N PHE A 69 -0.97 -6.92 13.83
CA PHE A 69 0.24 -6.46 13.17
C PHE A 69 1.39 -7.40 13.49
N VAL A 70 2.22 -7.66 12.50
CA VAL A 70 3.49 -8.38 12.66
C VAL A 70 4.63 -7.46 12.24
N MET A 71 5.40 -6.99 13.22
CA MET A 71 6.56 -6.13 12.99
C MET A 71 7.83 -6.99 12.93
N THR A 72 8.69 -6.72 11.97
CA THR A 72 10.02 -7.31 11.86
C THR A 72 11.06 -6.22 12.02
N LEU A 73 11.87 -6.34 13.06
CA LEU A 73 13.03 -5.47 13.36
C LEU A 73 14.30 -6.21 13.01
N GLY A 74 15.21 -5.53 12.31
CA GLY A 74 16.53 -6.04 11.98
C GLY A 74 17.60 -5.51 12.94
N LEU A 75 18.58 -6.34 13.23
CA LEU A 75 19.77 -5.91 13.95
C LEU A 75 21.00 -6.71 13.51
N ASN A 76 22.13 -6.05 13.56
CA ASN A 76 23.43 -6.66 13.33
C ASN A 76 24.41 -6.28 14.43
N GLU A 77 25.45 -7.06 14.55
CA GLU A 77 26.58 -6.81 15.47
C GLU A 77 27.87 -7.30 14.85
N GLU A 78 28.96 -6.58 15.10
CA GLU A 78 30.28 -6.94 14.66
C GLU A 78 31.22 -7.15 15.89
N ALA A 79 32.08 -8.15 15.80
CA ALA A 79 33.12 -8.36 16.79
C ALA A 79 34.27 -9.20 16.22
N GLU A 80 35.43 -9.17 16.91
CA GLU A 80 36.64 -9.92 16.55
C GLU A 80 36.41 -11.45 16.50
N THR A 81 35.45 -11.96 17.29
CA THR A 81 35.12 -13.39 17.33
C THR A 81 33.63 -13.62 17.33
N VAL A 82 33.19 -14.74 16.75
CA VAL A 82 31.79 -15.17 16.75
C VAL A 82 31.19 -15.19 18.16
N LYS A 83 31.95 -15.67 19.16
CA LYS A 83 31.51 -15.72 20.55
C LYS A 83 31.21 -14.32 21.13
N LYS A 84 32.12 -13.36 20.91
CA LYS A 84 31.91 -11.96 21.34
C LYS A 84 30.74 -11.34 20.61
N CYS A 85 30.62 -11.57 19.30
CA CYS A 85 29.54 -11.09 18.48
C CYS A 85 28.17 -11.60 18.98
N ASN A 86 28.03 -12.91 19.21
CA ASN A 86 26.83 -13.50 19.78
C ASN A 86 26.46 -12.95 21.17
N ALA A 87 27.48 -12.77 22.05
CA ALA A 87 27.24 -12.23 23.39
C ALA A 87 26.64 -10.80 23.32
N LYS A 88 27.18 -9.94 22.46
CA LYS A 88 26.73 -8.55 22.31
C LYS A 88 25.34 -8.50 21.73
N ILE A 89 25.08 -9.17 20.61
CA ILE A 89 23.76 -9.13 19.94
C ILE A 89 22.66 -9.71 20.84
N ASN A 90 22.97 -10.80 21.58
CA ASN A 90 21.99 -11.38 22.51
C ASN A 90 21.72 -10.45 23.70
N SER A 91 22.72 -9.77 24.25
CA SER A 91 22.52 -8.80 25.34
C SER A 91 21.56 -7.67 24.95
N ARG A 92 21.69 -7.14 23.71
CA ARG A 92 20.76 -6.14 23.16
C ARG A 92 19.34 -6.70 23.03
N ILE A 93 19.20 -7.90 22.45
CA ILE A 93 17.92 -8.58 22.27
C ILE A 93 17.27 -8.84 23.63
N ASP A 94 17.98 -9.42 24.58
CA ASP A 94 17.45 -9.80 25.90
C ASP A 94 16.97 -8.56 26.68
N GLY A 95 17.75 -7.46 26.65
CA GLY A 95 17.34 -6.19 27.23
C GLY A 95 16.03 -5.70 26.64
N PHE A 96 15.97 -5.56 25.32
CA PHE A 96 14.77 -5.14 24.62
C PHE A 96 13.55 -6.05 24.90
N LEU A 97 13.73 -7.37 24.84
CA LEU A 97 12.65 -8.32 25.10
C LEU A 97 12.15 -8.26 26.56
N ASN A 98 13.01 -7.90 27.52
CA ASN A 98 12.56 -7.69 28.89
C ASN A 98 11.67 -6.46 29.01
N ASP A 99 11.97 -5.39 28.30
CA ASP A 99 11.20 -4.14 28.35
C ASP A 99 9.86 -4.28 27.67
N ILE A 100 9.77 -4.94 26.50
CA ILE A 100 8.46 -5.12 25.83
C ILE A 100 7.49 -6.01 26.61
N LYS A 101 7.96 -6.80 27.58
CA LYS A 101 7.07 -7.52 28.51
C LYS A 101 6.17 -6.57 29.32
N ALA A 102 6.63 -5.35 29.59
CA ALA A 102 5.84 -4.33 30.27
C ALA A 102 4.61 -3.89 29.43
N LEU A 103 4.66 -4.07 28.11
CA LEU A 103 3.51 -3.87 27.21
C LEU A 103 2.56 -5.09 27.17
N GLY A 104 2.83 -6.16 27.94
CA GLY A 104 2.07 -7.40 27.91
C GLY A 104 2.41 -8.31 26.74
N ILE A 105 3.48 -8.05 26.00
CA ILE A 105 3.96 -8.91 24.91
C ILE A 105 4.64 -10.14 25.51
N LYS A 106 3.97 -11.28 25.38
CA LYS A 106 4.43 -12.57 25.93
C LYS A 106 5.39 -13.27 24.97
N LYS A 107 6.07 -14.29 25.45
CA LYS A 107 7.06 -15.08 24.68
C LYS A 107 6.47 -15.69 23.40
N GLU A 108 5.22 -16.05 23.42
CA GLU A 108 4.49 -16.62 22.26
C GLU A 108 4.22 -15.60 21.15
N ALA A 109 4.32 -14.31 21.48
CA ALA A 109 4.05 -13.21 20.56
C ALA A 109 5.33 -12.67 19.88
N TYR A 110 6.49 -13.26 20.13
CA TYR A 110 7.72 -12.88 19.42
C TYR A 110 8.60 -14.09 19.07
N TYR A 111 9.38 -13.91 18.02
CA TYR A 111 10.36 -14.89 17.54
C TYR A 111 11.65 -14.19 17.16
N ILE A 112 12.80 -14.83 17.45
CA ILE A 112 14.13 -14.37 17.04
C ILE A 112 14.59 -15.25 15.91
N ASP A 113 14.77 -14.64 14.74
CA ASP A 113 15.25 -15.30 13.54
C ASP A 113 16.74 -15.03 13.34
N PHE A 114 17.50 -16.09 13.13
CA PHE A 114 18.94 -16.00 12.82
C PHE A 114 19.12 -15.92 11.31
N ILE A 115 19.63 -14.77 10.83
CA ILE A 115 19.73 -14.50 9.39
C ILE A 115 21.07 -14.92 8.81
N ALA A 116 22.18 -14.45 9.40
CA ALA A 116 23.50 -14.69 8.86
C ALA A 116 24.61 -14.57 9.90
N GLN A 117 25.71 -15.28 9.63
CA GLN A 117 27.01 -15.11 10.26
C GLN A 117 28.06 -15.07 9.16
N THR A 118 28.79 -13.98 9.04
CA THR A 118 29.78 -13.77 7.98
C THR A 118 31.11 -13.27 8.55
N LYS A 119 32.21 -13.54 7.86
CA LYS A 119 33.48 -12.88 8.10
C LYS A 119 33.48 -11.49 7.49
N ILE A 120 34.10 -10.55 8.20
CA ILE A 120 34.31 -9.18 7.71
C ILE A 120 35.79 -9.03 7.38
N TYR A 121 36.04 -8.42 6.24
CA TYR A 121 37.38 -8.10 5.77
C TYR A 121 37.54 -6.60 5.63
N ASP A 122 38.78 -6.13 5.84
CA ASP A 122 39.21 -4.77 5.61
C ASP A 122 40.47 -4.78 4.75
N PHE A 123 40.98 -3.63 4.37
CA PHE A 123 42.17 -3.50 3.57
C PHE A 123 43.21 -2.70 4.34
N GLU A 124 44.44 -3.25 4.48
CA GLU A 124 45.62 -2.52 4.95
C GLU A 124 46.36 -1.98 3.73
N VAL A 125 46.50 -0.66 3.67
CA VAL A 125 47.16 0.01 2.54
C VAL A 125 48.58 0.35 2.92
N ASN A 126 49.55 -0.28 2.24
CA ASN A 126 50.96 0.01 2.38
C ASN A 126 51.55 0.55 1.06
N GLY A 127 51.70 1.86 0.98
CA GLY A 127 52.10 2.54 -0.26
C GLY A 127 51.10 2.37 -1.36
N THR A 128 51.43 1.66 -2.45
CA THR A 128 50.57 1.38 -3.60
C THR A 128 49.86 0.02 -3.52
N ASN A 129 50.14 -0.77 -2.45
CA ASN A 129 49.61 -2.11 -2.28
C ASN A 129 48.49 -2.11 -1.22
N ALA A 130 47.39 -2.76 -1.51
CA ALA A 130 46.29 -3.02 -0.57
C ALA A 130 46.20 -4.52 -0.31
N ASN A 131 46.36 -4.93 0.93
CA ASN A 131 46.24 -6.32 1.37
C ASN A 131 44.93 -6.49 2.12
N GLN A 132 44.14 -7.50 1.76
CA GLN A 132 42.93 -7.86 2.50
C GLN A 132 43.28 -8.53 3.82
N ILE A 133 42.73 -8.01 4.91
CA ILE A 133 42.89 -8.56 6.26
C ILE A 133 41.51 -8.94 6.84
N GLU A 134 41.49 -10.03 7.65
CA GLU A 134 40.29 -10.41 8.40
C GLU A 134 40.09 -9.45 9.56
N LYS A 135 38.97 -8.70 9.58
CA LYS A 135 38.63 -7.75 10.64
C LYS A 135 37.83 -8.39 11.78
N GLY A 136 37.04 -9.42 11.46
CA GLY A 136 36.21 -10.10 12.42
C GLY A 136 34.99 -10.79 11.82
N PHE A 137 33.93 -10.79 12.59
CA PHE A 137 32.66 -11.46 12.23
C PHE A 137 31.48 -10.52 12.41
N GLU A 138 30.49 -10.66 11.55
CA GLU A 138 29.18 -10.03 11.65
C GLU A 138 28.11 -11.09 11.88
N ILE A 139 27.15 -10.83 12.78
CA ILE A 139 25.95 -11.64 12.97
C ILE A 139 24.73 -10.74 12.72
N LYS A 140 23.78 -11.26 11.97
CA LYS A 140 22.48 -10.61 11.69
C LYS A 140 21.34 -11.45 12.23
N LYS A 141 20.41 -10.78 12.91
CA LYS A 141 19.18 -11.39 13.43
C LYS A 141 17.99 -10.48 13.18
N ASN A 142 16.81 -11.09 13.14
CA ASN A 142 15.56 -10.36 13.15
C ASN A 142 14.78 -10.68 14.43
N ILE A 143 14.04 -9.68 14.91
CA ILE A 143 13.05 -9.87 15.97
C ILE A 143 11.69 -9.65 15.32
N ILE A 144 10.85 -10.69 15.32
CA ILE A 144 9.51 -10.68 14.77
C ILE A 144 8.54 -10.59 15.95
N ILE A 145 7.69 -9.56 15.98
CA ILE A 145 6.78 -9.29 17.11
C ILE A 145 5.37 -9.15 16.56
N SER A 146 4.43 -9.91 17.14
CA SER A 146 3.00 -9.80 16.85
C SER A 146 2.28 -9.02 17.93
N THR A 147 1.38 -8.09 17.53
CA THR A 147 0.52 -7.34 18.45
C THR A 147 -0.82 -7.06 17.81
N ARG A 148 -1.89 -7.00 18.63
CA ARG A 148 -3.23 -6.57 18.19
C ARG A 148 -3.48 -5.07 18.39
N ASN A 149 -2.55 -4.37 19.02
CA ASN A 149 -2.71 -2.95 19.31
C ASN A 149 -1.76 -2.10 18.48
N ILE A 150 -2.30 -1.34 17.55
CA ILE A 150 -1.52 -0.45 16.68
C ILE A 150 -0.70 0.57 17.47
N SER A 151 -1.20 1.04 18.63
CA SER A 151 -0.47 2.00 19.46
C SER A 151 0.81 1.43 20.09
N TYR A 152 0.97 0.10 20.07
CA TYR A 152 2.19 -0.54 20.55
C TYR A 152 3.32 -0.48 19.54
N LEU A 153 3.02 -0.30 18.25
CA LEU A 153 4.08 -0.24 17.22
C LEU A 153 5.07 0.89 17.50
N GLU A 154 4.58 2.09 17.78
CA GLU A 154 5.44 3.24 18.13
C GLU A 154 6.21 3.01 19.43
N LYS A 155 5.56 2.45 20.45
CA LYS A 155 6.22 2.14 21.73
C LYS A 155 7.31 1.08 21.55
N ILE A 156 7.06 0.04 20.77
CA ILE A 156 8.04 -1.01 20.46
C ILE A 156 9.26 -0.41 19.75
N ILE A 157 9.04 0.47 18.77
CA ILE A 157 10.11 1.16 18.04
C ILE A 157 10.95 2.04 18.98
N THR A 158 10.29 2.80 19.85
CA THR A 158 10.96 3.65 20.84
C THR A 158 11.82 2.81 21.80
N MET A 159 11.26 1.74 22.36
CA MET A 159 11.99 0.82 23.22
C MET A 159 13.15 0.14 22.48
N ALA A 160 12.95 -0.29 21.23
CA ALA A 160 13.98 -0.91 20.42
C ALA A 160 15.19 0.02 20.22
N SER A 161 14.95 1.32 20.06
CA SER A 161 16.00 2.32 19.84
C SER A 161 16.94 2.46 21.04
N GLU A 162 16.50 2.19 22.26
CA GLU A 162 17.32 2.20 23.47
C GLU A 162 18.37 1.07 23.48
N TYR A 163 18.14 0.05 22.67
CA TYR A 163 19.04 -1.09 22.46
C TYR A 163 19.73 -1.06 21.10
N GLU A 164 19.80 0.12 20.46
CA GLU A 164 20.42 0.32 19.14
C GLU A 164 19.76 -0.54 18.03
N ILE A 165 18.47 -0.91 18.18
CA ILE A 165 17.69 -1.62 17.19
C ILE A 165 16.87 -0.59 16.42
N HIS A 166 17.38 -0.19 15.24
CA HIS A 166 16.82 0.93 14.48
C HIS A 166 16.16 0.50 13.18
N ASP A 167 16.45 -0.71 12.68
CA ASP A 167 15.99 -1.16 11.38
C ASP A 167 14.58 -1.76 11.47
N ILE A 168 13.59 -1.03 10.98
CA ILE A 168 12.24 -1.55 10.78
C ILE A 168 12.17 -2.14 9.38
N ILE A 169 12.25 -3.47 9.28
CA ILE A 169 12.24 -4.16 7.98
C ILE A 169 10.86 -4.11 7.36
N LYS A 170 9.81 -4.43 8.15
CA LYS A 170 8.42 -4.40 7.69
C LYS A 170 7.43 -4.43 8.85
N VAL A 171 6.20 -3.99 8.56
CA VAL A 171 5.02 -4.21 9.38
C VAL A 171 3.96 -4.83 8.48
N ASP A 172 3.63 -6.10 8.73
CA ASP A 172 2.55 -6.79 8.05
C ASP A 172 1.26 -6.65 8.85
N TYR A 173 0.14 -6.52 8.16
CA TYR A 173 -1.22 -6.39 8.69
C TYR A 173 -1.95 -7.70 8.46
N PHE A 174 -2.80 -8.12 9.39
CA PHE A 174 -3.62 -9.30 9.21
C PHE A 174 -5.03 -9.15 9.78
N ASN A 175 -5.96 -9.91 9.21
CA ASN A 175 -7.28 -10.16 9.77
C ASN A 175 -7.42 -11.65 10.10
N GLU A 176 -8.00 -11.97 11.28
CA GLU A 176 -8.16 -13.35 11.74
C GLU A 176 -9.27 -14.07 10.99
N ASN A 177 -10.32 -13.34 10.59
CA ASN A 177 -11.53 -13.88 10.00
C ASN A 177 -11.65 -13.58 8.50
N ALA A 178 -10.56 -13.72 7.73
CA ALA A 178 -10.57 -13.45 6.29
C ALA A 178 -11.60 -14.30 5.52
N ASN A 179 -11.87 -15.52 5.96
CA ASN A 179 -12.89 -16.38 5.37
C ASN A 179 -14.31 -15.82 5.58
N ASP A 180 -14.62 -15.32 6.77
CA ASP A 180 -15.93 -14.71 7.05
C ASP A 180 -16.12 -13.44 6.21
N ILE A 181 -15.06 -12.67 6.02
CA ILE A 181 -15.07 -11.51 5.12
C ILE A 181 -15.40 -11.95 3.68
N HIS A 182 -14.76 -13.01 3.19
CA HIS A 182 -15.03 -13.56 1.87
C HIS A 182 -16.51 -13.95 1.71
N TYR A 183 -17.05 -14.75 2.64
CA TYR A 183 -18.45 -15.19 2.57
C TYR A 183 -19.43 -14.00 2.66
N ASN A 184 -19.17 -13.04 3.53
CA ASN A 184 -20.01 -11.85 3.66
C ASN A 184 -20.03 -11.02 2.35
N LEU A 185 -18.88 -10.88 1.68
CA LEU A 185 -18.80 -10.18 0.40
C LEU A 185 -19.50 -10.96 -0.71
N PHE A 186 -19.38 -12.29 -0.72
CA PHE A 186 -20.07 -13.15 -1.66
C PHE A 186 -21.59 -13.03 -1.52
N ASP A 187 -22.13 -13.16 -0.29
CA ASP A 187 -23.55 -13.04 -0.02
C ASP A 187 -24.11 -11.68 -0.44
N GLU A 188 -23.37 -10.61 -0.16
CA GLU A 188 -23.77 -9.27 -0.55
C GLU A 188 -23.74 -9.09 -2.08
N ALA A 189 -22.71 -9.63 -2.76
CA ALA A 189 -22.62 -9.58 -4.22
C ALA A 189 -23.75 -10.39 -4.87
N LEU A 190 -24.05 -11.57 -4.35
CA LEU A 190 -25.15 -12.41 -4.85
C LEU A 190 -26.50 -11.71 -4.69
N LYS A 191 -26.76 -11.13 -3.51
CA LYS A 191 -27.97 -10.35 -3.26
C LYS A 191 -28.14 -9.20 -4.26
N MET A 192 -27.06 -8.48 -4.54
CA MET A 192 -27.07 -7.38 -5.53
C MET A 192 -27.28 -7.90 -6.95
N ALA A 193 -26.67 -9.04 -7.29
CA ALA A 193 -26.85 -9.68 -8.61
C ALA A 193 -28.31 -10.09 -8.83
N GLU A 194 -28.95 -10.70 -7.83
CA GLU A 194 -30.36 -11.09 -7.87
C GLU A 194 -31.28 -9.87 -8.08
N ILE A 195 -31.07 -8.79 -7.34
CA ILE A 195 -31.86 -7.55 -7.50
C ILE A 195 -31.70 -6.98 -8.92
N LYS A 196 -30.47 -6.95 -9.45
CA LYS A 196 -30.23 -6.48 -10.82
C LYS A 196 -30.87 -7.42 -11.85
N LYS A 197 -30.70 -8.74 -11.69
CA LYS A 197 -31.31 -9.74 -12.55
C LYS A 197 -32.82 -9.51 -12.67
N ASP A 198 -33.54 -9.45 -11.55
CA ASP A 198 -34.98 -9.30 -11.54
C ASP A 198 -35.45 -8.01 -12.22
N LYS A 199 -34.73 -6.90 -11.98
CA LYS A 199 -35.04 -5.63 -12.65
C LYS A 199 -34.89 -5.72 -14.15
N TYR A 200 -33.82 -6.34 -14.65
CA TYR A 200 -33.56 -6.45 -16.09
C TYR A 200 -34.49 -7.43 -16.76
N LEU A 201 -34.75 -8.60 -16.16
CA LEU A 201 -35.71 -9.57 -16.68
C LEU A 201 -37.10 -8.95 -16.84
N LYS A 202 -37.56 -8.22 -15.83
CA LYS A 202 -38.84 -7.51 -15.88
C LYS A 202 -38.89 -6.45 -17.00
N SER A 203 -37.79 -5.66 -17.13
CA SER A 203 -37.71 -4.57 -18.11
C SER A 203 -37.70 -5.08 -19.54
N PHE A 204 -37.07 -6.23 -19.80
CA PHE A 204 -36.95 -6.81 -21.14
C PHE A 204 -37.91 -7.96 -21.40
N ARG A 205 -38.87 -8.21 -20.51
CA ARG A 205 -39.88 -9.28 -20.63
C ARG A 205 -39.22 -10.64 -20.90
N LYS A 206 -38.22 -10.97 -20.10
CA LYS A 206 -37.48 -12.22 -20.18
C LYS A 206 -37.69 -13.04 -18.89
N ARG A 207 -37.47 -14.34 -18.97
CA ARG A 207 -37.50 -15.25 -17.83
C ARG A 207 -36.24 -16.11 -17.83
N VAL A 208 -35.80 -16.52 -16.63
CA VAL A 208 -34.68 -17.49 -16.47
C VAL A 208 -35.17 -18.88 -16.82
N ILE A 209 -34.36 -19.63 -17.55
CA ILE A 209 -34.53 -21.05 -17.84
C ILE A 209 -33.26 -21.81 -17.42
N GLY A 210 -33.43 -22.91 -16.67
CA GLY A 210 -32.31 -23.72 -16.19
C GLY A 210 -31.59 -23.10 -15.00
N THR A 211 -30.40 -23.61 -14.72
CA THR A 211 -29.52 -23.18 -13.63
C THR A 211 -28.53 -22.12 -14.10
N PRO A 212 -28.17 -21.14 -13.27
CA PRO A 212 -27.15 -20.15 -13.60
C PRO A 212 -25.74 -20.74 -13.49
N ASP A 213 -24.82 -20.16 -14.25
CA ASP A 213 -23.39 -20.31 -14.07
C ASP A 213 -22.83 -19.11 -13.29
N ALA A 214 -21.85 -19.33 -12.40
CA ALA A 214 -21.24 -18.26 -11.64
C ALA A 214 -19.71 -18.34 -11.67
N ASN A 215 -19.08 -17.19 -11.65
CA ASN A 215 -17.63 -17.02 -11.48
C ASN A 215 -17.37 -15.92 -10.48
N GLU A 216 -16.43 -16.16 -9.57
CA GLU A 216 -15.99 -15.15 -8.60
C GLU A 216 -14.49 -14.88 -8.69
N VAL A 217 -14.13 -13.65 -8.36
CA VAL A 217 -12.74 -13.23 -8.15
C VAL A 217 -12.69 -12.49 -6.82
N PHE A 218 -11.91 -13.04 -5.88
CA PHE A 218 -11.67 -12.44 -4.57
C PHE A 218 -10.21 -12.05 -4.43
N GLU A 219 -9.92 -10.80 -4.10
CA GLU A 219 -8.55 -10.30 -3.96
C GLU A 219 -8.38 -9.55 -2.64
N VAL A 220 -7.17 -9.60 -2.10
CA VAL A 220 -6.79 -8.94 -0.84
C VAL A 220 -5.64 -7.99 -1.10
N TYR A 221 -5.79 -6.75 -0.68
CA TYR A 221 -4.80 -5.69 -0.83
C TYR A 221 -4.26 -5.29 0.53
N PHE A 222 -2.99 -5.63 0.76
CA PHE A 222 -2.29 -5.27 2.00
C PHE A 222 -1.67 -3.88 1.91
N PRO A 223 -1.64 -3.12 3.02
CA PRO A 223 -1.14 -1.75 3.03
C PRO A 223 0.26 -1.58 2.44
N LYS A 224 1.17 -2.51 2.68
CA LYS A 224 2.57 -2.44 2.20
C LYS A 224 2.70 -2.23 0.68
N ASN A 225 1.71 -2.70 -0.08
CA ASN A 225 1.70 -2.63 -1.54
C ASN A 225 0.96 -1.39 -2.06
N GLN A 226 0.39 -0.57 -1.17
CA GLN A 226 -0.48 0.55 -1.50
C GLN A 226 0.13 1.92 -1.15
N TYR A 227 1.37 1.96 -0.66
CA TYR A 227 2.06 3.20 -0.40
C TYR A 227 2.68 3.77 -1.67
N LYS A 228 2.45 5.05 -1.90
CA LYS A 228 3.07 5.84 -2.97
C LYS A 228 4.04 6.86 -2.40
N VAL A 229 4.97 7.29 -3.23
CA VAL A 229 5.94 8.33 -2.88
C VAL A 229 5.39 9.68 -3.27
N TYR A 230 5.34 10.60 -2.31
CA TYR A 230 5.17 12.02 -2.54
C TYR A 230 6.52 12.71 -2.53
N GLN A 231 6.78 13.51 -3.53
CA GLN A 231 8.01 14.29 -3.63
C GLN A 231 7.66 15.77 -3.84
N ALA A 232 7.95 16.59 -2.84
CA ALA A 232 7.88 18.05 -2.96
C ALA A 232 9.23 18.58 -3.46
N TYR A 233 9.19 19.54 -4.36
CA TYR A 233 10.35 20.34 -4.73
C TYR A 233 10.33 21.62 -3.88
N GLU A 234 11.23 21.69 -2.91
CA GLU A 234 11.52 22.94 -2.23
C GLU A 234 12.62 23.66 -3.03
N THR A 235 12.29 24.87 -3.51
CA THR A 235 13.14 25.69 -4.36
C THR A 235 14.21 26.43 -3.54
N ALA A 236 15.23 25.74 -3.08
CA ALA A 236 16.49 26.36 -2.73
C ALA A 236 17.61 25.54 -3.37
N GLU A 237 17.79 25.77 -4.64
CA GLU A 237 18.85 25.12 -5.39
C GLU A 237 20.09 26.00 -5.41
N ILE A 238 21.15 25.55 -4.74
CA ILE A 238 22.51 26.07 -4.95
C ILE A 238 23.23 25.12 -5.92
N GLU A 239 23.48 25.55 -7.13
CA GLU A 239 24.18 24.74 -8.13
C GLU A 239 25.69 24.73 -7.84
N THR A 240 26.29 23.54 -7.80
CA THR A 240 27.74 23.40 -7.73
C THR A 240 28.31 23.34 -9.13
N ASN A 241 28.79 24.44 -9.63
CA ASN A 241 29.62 24.45 -10.81
C ASN A 241 31.08 24.31 -10.43
N TYR A 242 31.71 23.22 -10.86
CA TYR A 242 33.15 23.06 -10.77
C TYR A 242 33.78 23.90 -11.85
N ASN A 243 34.34 25.06 -11.49
CA ASN A 243 35.17 25.85 -12.40
C ASN A 243 36.64 25.51 -12.16
N ARG A 244 37.24 24.76 -13.10
CA ARG A 244 38.65 24.35 -13.08
C ARG A 244 39.64 25.51 -12.90
N VAL A 245 39.24 26.73 -13.30
CA VAL A 245 40.14 27.91 -13.30
C VAL A 245 40.23 28.56 -11.91
N TYR A 246 39.19 28.52 -11.11
CA TYR A 246 39.12 29.25 -9.84
C TYR A 246 38.96 28.34 -8.59
N MET A 247 38.97 27.01 -8.71
CA MET A 247 38.79 26.03 -7.60
C MET A 247 37.62 26.39 -6.68
N SER A 248 36.60 27.09 -7.16
CA SER A 248 35.42 27.42 -6.35
C SER A 248 34.31 26.39 -6.59
N TYR A 249 33.85 25.80 -5.52
CA TYR A 249 32.72 24.90 -5.51
C TYR A 249 31.50 25.66 -5.04
N MET A 250 30.47 25.78 -5.87
CA MET A 250 29.13 26.09 -5.38
C MET A 250 28.39 24.76 -5.19
N LYS A 251 27.98 24.44 -3.98
CA LYS A 251 27.24 23.22 -3.68
C LYS A 251 25.74 23.49 -3.80
N LYS A 252 25.11 22.89 -4.81
CA LYS A 252 23.66 22.87 -4.96
C LYS A 252 23.09 21.76 -4.08
N LEU A 253 22.42 22.11 -3.01
CA LEU A 253 21.67 21.17 -2.18
C LEU A 253 20.20 21.24 -2.60
N ALA A 254 19.81 20.39 -3.55
CA ALA A 254 18.39 20.12 -3.75
C ALA A 254 17.90 19.23 -2.61
N ARG A 255 17.21 19.81 -1.61
CA ARG A 255 16.48 19.02 -0.62
C ARG A 255 15.22 18.50 -1.31
N LYS A 256 15.27 17.25 -1.71
CA LYS A 256 14.08 16.51 -2.16
C LYS A 256 13.50 15.81 -0.93
N ASN A 257 12.53 16.43 -0.29
CA ASN A 257 11.79 15.74 0.77
C ASN A 257 10.88 14.69 0.12
N LYS A 258 11.21 13.42 0.34
CA LYS A 258 10.34 12.30 -0.01
C LYS A 258 9.46 12.00 1.18
N SER A 259 8.17 11.91 0.96
CA SER A 259 7.20 11.39 1.92
C SER A 259 6.45 10.22 1.30
N PHE A 260 5.84 9.41 2.15
CA PHE A 260 5.05 8.28 1.71
C PHE A 260 3.61 8.51 2.17
N TYR A 261 2.66 8.13 1.33
CA TYR A 261 1.25 8.17 1.68
C TYR A 261 0.55 6.90 1.22
N TYR A 262 -0.47 6.52 1.97
CA TYR A 262 -1.33 5.41 1.61
C TYR A 262 -2.36 5.87 0.57
N ASP A 263 -2.36 5.23 -0.59
CA ASP A 263 -3.30 5.55 -1.67
C ASP A 263 -4.51 4.60 -1.67
N GLY A 264 -4.25 3.33 -1.41
CA GLY A 264 -5.27 2.28 -1.40
C GLY A 264 -5.83 1.97 -2.78
N VAL A 265 -6.84 1.09 -2.80
CA VAL A 265 -7.64 0.78 -4.00
C VAL A 265 -8.66 1.88 -4.18
N SER A 266 -8.74 2.46 -5.38
CA SER A 266 -9.74 3.48 -5.71
C SER A 266 -11.15 2.95 -5.51
N THR A 267 -12.02 3.75 -4.91
CA THR A 267 -13.44 3.43 -4.71
C THR A 267 -14.27 3.54 -6.00
N ALA A 268 -13.70 4.13 -7.04
CA ALA A 268 -14.39 4.31 -8.32
C ALA A 268 -14.60 2.96 -9.03
N GLY A 269 -15.76 2.81 -9.66
CA GLY A 269 -16.08 1.63 -10.45
C GLY A 269 -16.74 0.47 -9.69
N PHE A 270 -16.71 0.46 -8.36
CA PHE A 270 -17.41 -0.56 -7.57
C PHE A 270 -18.92 -0.30 -7.49
N ASP A 271 -19.70 -1.38 -7.48
CA ASP A 271 -21.15 -1.30 -7.26
C ASP A 271 -21.49 -0.91 -5.83
N LYS A 272 -20.65 -1.37 -4.88
CA LYS A 272 -20.77 -1.06 -3.47
C LYS A 272 -19.40 -0.95 -2.83
N VAL A 273 -19.23 0.05 -1.94
CA VAL A 273 -18.07 0.19 -1.08
C VAL A 273 -18.54 0.09 0.36
N ILE A 274 -17.98 -0.87 1.10
CA ILE A 274 -18.22 -1.07 2.52
C ILE A 274 -17.15 -0.31 3.29
N ASN A 275 -17.55 0.44 4.32
CA ASN A 275 -16.69 1.34 5.10
C ASN A 275 -15.92 2.38 4.24
N PRO A 276 -16.62 3.18 3.40
CA PRO A 276 -15.96 4.08 2.44
C PRO A 276 -15.15 5.19 3.10
N ASN A 277 -15.46 5.55 4.35
CA ASN A 277 -14.85 6.67 5.08
C ASN A 277 -13.83 6.20 6.13
N GLN A 278 -13.26 5.00 5.98
CA GLN A 278 -12.24 4.52 6.89
C GLN A 278 -10.96 5.35 6.73
N THR A 279 -10.55 6.02 7.81
CA THR A 279 -9.33 6.85 7.84
C THR A 279 -8.10 6.08 8.29
N GLU A 280 -8.29 5.02 9.06
CA GLU A 280 -7.21 4.14 9.50
C GLU A 280 -6.75 3.26 8.35
N VAL A 281 -5.44 3.23 8.11
CA VAL A 281 -4.85 2.32 7.12
C VAL A 281 -5.11 0.88 7.53
N GLY A 282 -5.69 0.11 6.63
CA GLY A 282 -6.07 -1.27 6.88
C GLY A 282 -6.00 -2.13 5.64
N ILE A 283 -6.63 -3.30 5.69
CA ILE A 283 -6.66 -4.26 4.59
C ILE A 283 -7.89 -3.98 3.74
N GLN A 284 -7.74 -4.01 2.42
CA GLN A 284 -8.84 -3.87 1.48
C GLN A 284 -9.12 -5.22 0.81
N TYR A 285 -10.39 -5.54 0.70
CA TYR A 285 -10.88 -6.76 0.05
C TYR A 285 -11.76 -6.37 -1.12
N THR A 286 -11.60 -7.06 -2.24
CA THR A 286 -12.49 -6.90 -3.38
C THR A 286 -13.13 -8.23 -3.73
N MET A 287 -14.39 -8.17 -4.11
CA MET A 287 -15.15 -9.29 -4.63
C MET A 287 -15.76 -8.88 -5.95
N THR A 288 -15.51 -9.65 -6.99
CA THR A 288 -16.25 -9.54 -8.25
C THR A 288 -16.96 -10.86 -8.51
N LEU A 289 -18.30 -10.83 -8.47
CA LEU A 289 -19.15 -11.96 -8.76
C LEU A 289 -19.85 -11.75 -10.10
N THR A 290 -19.65 -12.66 -11.03
CA THR A 290 -20.36 -12.67 -12.31
C THR A 290 -21.29 -13.87 -12.38
N VAL A 291 -22.58 -13.63 -12.52
CA VAL A 291 -23.62 -14.66 -12.65
C VAL A 291 -24.24 -14.58 -14.03
N SER A 292 -24.28 -15.72 -14.74
CA SER A 292 -24.83 -15.84 -16.08
C SER A 292 -26.06 -16.74 -16.07
N TYR A 293 -27.18 -16.17 -16.48
CA TYR A 293 -28.49 -16.85 -16.52
C TYR A 293 -28.87 -17.14 -17.98
N LYS A 294 -29.26 -18.38 -18.26
CA LYS A 294 -29.97 -18.69 -19.51
C LYS A 294 -31.34 -18.09 -19.44
N ILE A 295 -31.74 -17.38 -20.49
CA ILE A 295 -33.01 -16.68 -20.53
C ILE A 295 -33.81 -16.98 -21.82
N ASP A 296 -35.09 -16.88 -21.70
CA ASP A 296 -36.01 -17.00 -22.81
C ASP A 296 -36.98 -15.82 -22.83
N THR A 297 -37.65 -15.61 -23.98
CA THR A 297 -38.67 -14.55 -24.12
C THR A 297 -39.90 -14.94 -23.32
N SER A 298 -40.35 -14.07 -22.40
CA SER A 298 -41.64 -14.21 -21.75
C SER A 298 -42.73 -13.92 -22.77
N ILE A 299 -43.65 -14.83 -22.95
CA ILE A 299 -44.87 -14.64 -23.76
C ILE A 299 -45.91 -13.95 -22.90
#